data_23890c03970d6dedfd0d6d45fcb0ce87
#
_entry.id   23890c03970d6dedfd0d6d45fcb0ce87
#
_cell.length_a   1.000
_cell.length_b   1.000
_cell.length_c   1.000
_cell.angle_alpha   90.00
_cell.angle_beta   90.00
_cell.angle_gamma   90.00
#
_symmetry.space_group_name_H-M   'P 1'
#
loop_
_entity.id
_entity.type
_entity.pdbx_description
1 polymer ?
#
loop_
_entity_poly.entity_id
_entity_poly.type
_entity_poly.pdbx_seq_one_letter_code
_entity_poly.pdbx_strand_id
1 'polypeptide(L)'
;MIIPGFLKIGDAIGVTAPSYSAIEEEDGKRFENARKKLKDAGYETILTSDVFGFGIWDARAPADLRAKELKSLFDDDDVRIIVSAKGGDYEHEILDIFDWSCAEKNPKWMQGYSDNTSFLLKYTVEHDVATVYCGNFGDFGMDVWHRSIYEDLFFLEGRLKEQISFKHHEAGFHDRITQLEGFYDDEPTVWESSVGDVTLKGRLLGGCMDILAMFAGEDSLDVRSFYEKYPDDVIWYMETFDMNDESIRKMFSDMEKNGWFERVSGFVFGRELFYEGEGYRKVVTDCLSKYDVPLIFGADVGHKAPRMVFVNGVKAEFDIWDGTCTLTYTLD
;
A
#
# COMPACT_ATOMS: atom_id res chain seq x y z
N MET A 1 -12.76 13.36 -4.08
CA MET A 1 -12.13 12.01 -4.15
C MET A 1 -13.18 11.02 -4.55
N ILE A 2 -12.94 10.22 -5.57
CA ILE A 2 -13.84 9.13 -5.97
C ILE A 2 -13.61 7.96 -5.02
N ILE A 3 -14.66 7.50 -4.36
CA ILE A 3 -14.64 6.28 -3.54
C ILE A 3 -15.25 5.17 -4.40
N PRO A 4 -14.46 4.18 -4.87
CA PRO A 4 -14.99 3.10 -5.70
C PRO A 4 -16.03 2.24 -4.96
N GLY A 5 -16.79 1.46 -5.71
CA GLY A 5 -17.78 0.55 -5.14
C GLY A 5 -17.14 -0.59 -4.35
N PHE A 6 -17.71 -0.95 -3.20
CA PHE A 6 -17.27 -2.05 -2.36
C PHE A 6 -17.76 -3.42 -2.86
N LEU A 7 -17.09 -4.49 -2.44
CA LEU A 7 -17.45 -5.88 -2.72
C LEU A 7 -18.85 -6.23 -2.21
N LYS A 8 -19.57 -6.98 -3.02
CA LYS A 8 -20.81 -7.67 -2.65
C LYS A 8 -20.66 -9.14 -2.96
N ILE A 9 -21.35 -9.98 -2.22
CA ILE A 9 -21.37 -11.43 -2.48
C ILE A 9 -21.72 -11.68 -3.95
N GLY A 10 -20.87 -12.46 -4.60
CA GLY A 10 -20.96 -12.78 -6.04
C GLY A 10 -20.11 -11.89 -6.96
N ASP A 11 -19.56 -10.75 -6.46
CA ASP A 11 -18.63 -9.95 -7.24
C ASP A 11 -17.30 -10.68 -7.45
N ALA A 12 -16.55 -10.26 -8.47
CA ALA A 12 -15.20 -10.78 -8.73
C ALA A 12 -14.11 -9.81 -8.26
N ILE A 13 -13.04 -10.40 -7.73
CA ILE A 13 -11.75 -9.76 -7.46
C ILE A 13 -10.83 -10.06 -8.63
N GLY A 14 -10.41 -9.02 -9.36
CA GLY A 14 -9.39 -9.12 -10.40
C GLY A 14 -8.00 -9.17 -9.79
N VAL A 15 -7.13 -10.02 -10.32
CA VAL A 15 -5.74 -10.16 -9.89
C VAL A 15 -4.84 -10.00 -11.11
N THR A 16 -3.87 -9.10 -11.05
CA THR A 16 -2.90 -8.82 -12.12
C THR A 16 -1.51 -8.62 -11.53
N ALA A 17 -0.49 -8.76 -12.33
CA ALA A 17 0.90 -8.55 -11.94
C ALA A 17 1.49 -7.30 -12.59
N PRO A 18 1.16 -6.09 -12.09
CA PRO A 18 1.62 -4.85 -12.70
C PRO A 18 3.13 -4.64 -12.54
N SER A 19 3.75 -5.33 -11.59
CA SER A 19 5.20 -5.41 -11.36
C SER A 19 5.71 -6.82 -11.58
N TYR A 20 6.04 -7.57 -10.51
CA TYR A 20 6.47 -8.97 -10.63
C TYR A 20 5.29 -9.93 -10.76
N SER A 21 5.45 -10.93 -11.62
CA SER A 21 4.60 -12.12 -11.66
C SER A 21 4.89 -13.04 -10.48
N ALA A 22 3.91 -13.80 -10.05
CA ALA A 22 4.10 -14.90 -9.12
C ALA A 22 4.85 -16.07 -9.83
N ILE A 23 5.76 -16.71 -9.12
CA ILE A 23 6.45 -17.91 -9.62
C ILE A 23 5.64 -19.12 -9.15
N GLU A 24 5.10 -19.90 -10.10
CA GLU A 24 4.15 -20.97 -9.81
C GLU A 24 4.68 -21.99 -8.79
N GLU A 25 6.00 -22.30 -8.83
CA GLU A 25 6.63 -23.22 -7.87
C GLU A 25 6.71 -22.63 -6.46
N GLU A 26 6.86 -21.31 -6.32
CA GLU A 26 7.02 -20.63 -5.05
C GLU A 26 5.71 -20.12 -4.48
N ASP A 27 4.84 -19.58 -5.34
CA ASP A 27 3.61 -18.90 -4.93
C ASP A 27 2.33 -19.71 -5.22
N GLY A 28 2.42 -20.77 -6.04
CA GLY A 28 1.26 -21.44 -6.63
C GLY A 28 0.25 -21.96 -5.60
N LYS A 29 0.73 -22.65 -4.55
CA LYS A 29 -0.17 -23.16 -3.49
C LYS A 29 -0.85 -22.03 -2.73
N ARG A 30 -0.11 -20.95 -2.48
CA ARG A 30 -0.63 -19.79 -1.74
C ARG A 30 -1.72 -19.08 -2.55
N PHE A 31 -1.51 -18.89 -3.84
CA PHE A 31 -2.48 -18.28 -4.73
C PHE A 31 -3.71 -19.17 -4.93
N GLU A 32 -3.53 -20.48 -5.09
CA GLU A 32 -4.65 -21.43 -5.16
C GLU A 32 -5.49 -21.40 -3.87
N ASN A 33 -4.83 -21.38 -2.71
CA ASN A 33 -5.53 -21.31 -1.43
C ASN A 33 -6.25 -19.96 -1.25
N ALA A 34 -5.65 -18.83 -1.70
CA ALA A 34 -6.31 -17.53 -1.73
C ALA A 34 -7.61 -17.55 -2.52
N ARG A 35 -7.57 -18.10 -3.74
CA ARG A 35 -8.75 -18.27 -4.60
C ARG A 35 -9.84 -19.10 -3.92
N LYS A 36 -9.44 -20.22 -3.31
CA LYS A 36 -10.38 -21.11 -2.59
C LYS A 36 -11.04 -20.38 -1.42
N LYS A 37 -10.25 -19.71 -0.58
CA LYS A 37 -10.76 -18.99 0.60
C LYS A 37 -11.68 -17.84 0.23
N LEU A 38 -11.33 -17.07 -0.78
CA LEU A 38 -12.18 -15.99 -1.29
C LEU A 38 -13.48 -16.53 -1.88
N LYS A 39 -13.41 -17.67 -2.60
CA LYS A 39 -14.62 -18.35 -3.07
C LYS A 39 -15.51 -18.86 -1.93
N ASP A 40 -14.91 -19.43 -0.88
CA ASP A 40 -15.63 -19.86 0.32
C ASP A 40 -16.25 -18.65 1.06
N ALA A 41 -15.64 -17.46 0.95
CA ALA A 41 -16.19 -16.20 1.44
C ALA A 41 -17.27 -15.59 0.52
N GLY A 42 -17.49 -16.15 -0.67
CA GLY A 42 -18.55 -15.75 -1.61
C GLY A 42 -18.09 -14.86 -2.77
N TYR A 43 -16.79 -14.80 -3.06
CA TYR A 43 -16.21 -13.99 -4.14
C TYR A 43 -15.56 -14.85 -5.21
N GLU A 44 -15.74 -14.45 -6.46
CA GLU A 44 -14.98 -15.04 -7.56
C GLU A 44 -13.63 -14.32 -7.72
N THR A 45 -12.68 -14.99 -8.37
CA THR A 45 -11.36 -14.39 -8.67
C THR A 45 -11.05 -14.55 -10.14
N ILE A 46 -10.65 -13.47 -10.81
CA ILE A 46 -10.23 -13.41 -12.21
C ILE A 46 -8.75 -13.06 -12.22
N LEU A 47 -7.90 -14.04 -12.59
CA LEU A 47 -6.46 -13.85 -12.73
C LEU A 47 -6.13 -13.57 -14.19
N THR A 48 -5.38 -12.49 -14.44
CA THR A 48 -4.85 -12.16 -15.77
C THR A 48 -3.69 -13.07 -16.14
N SER A 49 -3.33 -13.11 -17.42
CA SER A 49 -2.31 -14.04 -17.94
C SER A 49 -0.89 -13.71 -17.48
N ASP A 50 -0.65 -12.50 -16.98
CA ASP A 50 0.64 -12.04 -16.45
C ASP A 50 0.89 -12.45 -14.99
N VAL A 51 -0.11 -12.99 -14.28
CA VAL A 51 0.03 -13.35 -12.86
C VAL A 51 1.07 -14.44 -12.66
N PHE A 52 1.13 -15.45 -13.55
CA PHE A 52 2.11 -16.53 -13.45
C PHE A 52 3.01 -16.61 -14.69
N GLY A 53 4.28 -16.94 -14.49
CA GLY A 53 5.06 -17.63 -15.48
C GLY A 53 5.84 -16.83 -16.50
N PHE A 54 6.44 -15.70 -16.15
CA PHE A 54 7.43 -15.04 -17.02
C PHE A 54 8.84 -15.19 -16.43
N GLY A 55 9.55 -16.23 -16.88
CA GLY A 55 10.99 -16.39 -16.74
C GLY A 55 11.54 -16.65 -15.34
N ILE A 56 12.61 -17.45 -15.27
CA ILE A 56 13.28 -17.80 -14.00
C ILE A 56 14.13 -16.63 -13.46
N TRP A 57 14.53 -15.68 -14.29
CA TRP A 57 15.46 -14.59 -13.95
C TRP A 57 14.83 -13.19 -14.02
N ASP A 58 13.71 -13.08 -14.73
CA ASP A 58 12.93 -11.86 -14.83
C ASP A 58 11.47 -12.22 -14.58
N ALA A 59 11.07 -12.08 -13.32
CA ALA A 59 9.73 -12.46 -12.86
C ALA A 59 8.63 -11.52 -13.37
N ARG A 60 8.88 -10.75 -14.43
CA ARG A 60 7.91 -9.79 -14.98
C ARG A 60 7.49 -10.14 -16.41
N ALA A 61 6.25 -9.85 -16.74
CA ALA A 61 5.79 -9.78 -18.12
C ALA A 61 6.28 -8.48 -18.79
N PRO A 62 6.32 -8.40 -20.14
CA PRO A 62 6.55 -7.15 -20.86
C PRO A 62 5.59 -6.05 -20.41
N ALA A 63 6.08 -4.80 -20.35
CA ALA A 63 5.31 -3.66 -19.84
C ALA A 63 3.97 -3.45 -20.59
N ASP A 64 3.97 -3.61 -21.91
CA ASP A 64 2.77 -3.50 -22.75
C ASP A 64 1.73 -4.58 -22.43
N LEU A 65 2.16 -5.79 -22.10
CA LEU A 65 1.25 -6.86 -21.65
C LEU A 65 0.69 -6.53 -20.27
N ARG A 66 1.53 -6.12 -19.29
CA ARG A 66 1.08 -5.75 -17.93
C ARG A 66 0.06 -4.61 -17.96
N ALA A 67 0.32 -3.56 -18.74
CA ALA A 67 -0.61 -2.44 -18.94
C ALA A 67 -1.94 -2.90 -19.57
N LYS A 68 -1.88 -3.79 -20.57
CA LYS A 68 -3.07 -4.36 -21.22
C LYS A 68 -3.88 -5.25 -20.30
N GLU A 69 -3.21 -6.09 -19.52
CA GLU A 69 -3.87 -7.00 -18.56
C GLU A 69 -4.55 -6.21 -17.44
N LEU A 70 -3.88 -5.21 -16.87
CA LEU A 70 -4.48 -4.30 -15.89
C LEU A 70 -5.68 -3.57 -16.49
N LYS A 71 -5.56 -3.04 -17.71
CA LYS A 71 -6.68 -2.40 -18.42
C LYS A 71 -7.87 -3.34 -18.56
N SER A 72 -7.65 -4.61 -18.88
CA SER A 72 -8.72 -5.59 -19.07
C SER A 72 -9.58 -5.76 -17.83
N LEU A 73 -8.97 -5.68 -16.63
CA LEU A 73 -9.70 -5.73 -15.36
C LEU A 73 -10.51 -4.44 -15.08
N PHE A 74 -10.02 -3.28 -15.53
CA PHE A 74 -10.82 -2.04 -15.45
C PHE A 74 -12.01 -2.07 -16.40
N ASP A 75 -11.85 -2.65 -17.58
CA ASP A 75 -12.91 -2.74 -18.60
C ASP A 75 -13.96 -3.84 -18.27
N ASP A 76 -13.65 -4.78 -17.40
CA ASP A 76 -14.55 -5.89 -17.01
C ASP A 76 -15.54 -5.44 -15.92
N ASP A 77 -16.83 -5.37 -16.26
CA ASP A 77 -17.89 -4.95 -15.33
C ASP A 77 -18.15 -5.95 -14.18
N ASP A 78 -17.74 -7.21 -14.32
CA ASP A 78 -17.86 -8.24 -13.28
C ASP A 78 -16.78 -8.05 -12.19
N VAL A 79 -15.65 -7.42 -12.53
CA VAL A 79 -14.57 -7.11 -11.60
C VAL A 79 -14.92 -5.88 -10.76
N ARG A 80 -15.00 -6.05 -9.46
CA ARG A 80 -15.30 -4.95 -8.52
C ARG A 80 -14.06 -4.29 -7.94
N ILE A 81 -13.05 -5.10 -7.64
CA ILE A 81 -11.80 -4.70 -6.99
C ILE A 81 -10.64 -5.34 -7.74
N ILE A 82 -9.52 -4.65 -7.81
CA ILE A 82 -8.28 -5.16 -8.39
C ILE A 82 -7.25 -5.26 -7.27
N VAL A 83 -6.63 -6.43 -7.12
CA VAL A 83 -5.55 -6.68 -6.17
C VAL A 83 -4.29 -7.08 -6.93
N SER A 84 -3.17 -6.45 -6.60
CA SER A 84 -1.88 -6.81 -7.18
C SER A 84 -1.44 -8.20 -6.74
N ALA A 85 -0.90 -8.98 -7.66
CA ALA A 85 -0.31 -10.28 -7.37
C ALA A 85 0.88 -10.16 -6.41
N LYS A 86 1.82 -9.27 -6.72
CA LYS A 86 3.06 -9.03 -5.96
C LYS A 86 3.50 -7.57 -6.08
N GLY A 87 4.45 -7.15 -5.25
CA GLY A 87 5.31 -6.00 -5.50
C GLY A 87 6.40 -6.33 -6.51
N GLY A 88 7.49 -5.60 -6.49
CA GLY A 88 8.65 -5.75 -7.37
C GLY A 88 9.38 -4.44 -7.57
N ASP A 89 9.89 -4.20 -8.80
CA ASP A 89 10.70 -3.02 -9.11
C ASP A 89 10.30 -2.35 -10.45
N TYR A 90 9.21 -2.78 -11.10
CA TYR A 90 8.97 -2.44 -12.51
C TYR A 90 7.58 -1.87 -12.81
N GLU A 91 6.75 -1.59 -11.79
CA GLU A 91 5.42 -1.06 -12.05
C GLU A 91 5.48 0.34 -12.70
N HIS A 92 6.50 1.12 -12.39
CA HIS A 92 6.71 2.43 -13.01
C HIS A 92 6.75 2.38 -14.55
N GLU A 93 7.20 1.26 -15.16
CA GLU A 93 7.28 1.10 -16.62
C GLU A 93 5.90 1.15 -17.31
N ILE A 94 4.82 0.84 -16.60
CA ILE A 94 3.47 0.84 -17.18
C ILE A 94 2.77 2.19 -17.06
N LEU A 95 3.20 3.10 -16.21
CA LEU A 95 2.47 4.33 -15.89
C LEU A 95 2.26 5.26 -17.10
N ASP A 96 3.26 5.34 -17.98
CA ASP A 96 3.21 6.20 -19.17
C ASP A 96 2.46 5.58 -20.35
N ILE A 97 2.30 4.26 -20.34
CA ILE A 97 1.65 3.50 -21.44
C ILE A 97 0.25 2.99 -21.07
N PHE A 98 -0.12 3.06 -19.80
CA PHE A 98 -1.43 2.65 -19.33
C PHE A 98 -2.51 3.62 -19.80
N ASP A 99 -3.61 3.08 -20.31
CA ASP A 99 -4.77 3.87 -20.73
C ASP A 99 -5.62 4.28 -19.52
N TRP A 100 -5.25 5.37 -18.86
CA TRP A 100 -5.93 5.90 -17.68
C TRP A 100 -7.42 6.17 -17.90
N SER A 101 -7.86 6.37 -19.14
CA SER A 101 -9.27 6.63 -19.44
C SER A 101 -10.20 5.47 -19.05
N CYS A 102 -9.72 4.22 -19.03
CA CYS A 102 -10.50 3.08 -18.57
C CYS A 102 -10.74 3.15 -17.05
N ALA A 103 -9.71 3.52 -16.30
CA ALA A 103 -9.77 3.65 -14.85
C ALA A 103 -10.63 4.87 -14.41
N GLU A 104 -10.59 5.97 -15.16
CA GLU A 104 -11.44 7.12 -14.93
C GLU A 104 -12.93 6.83 -15.24
N LYS A 105 -13.18 6.05 -16.31
CA LYS A 105 -14.54 5.69 -16.73
C LYS A 105 -15.20 4.66 -15.80
N ASN A 106 -14.44 3.73 -15.28
CA ASN A 106 -14.89 2.66 -14.40
C ASN A 106 -13.98 2.54 -13.17
N PRO A 107 -14.01 3.53 -12.25
CA PRO A 107 -13.10 3.56 -11.12
C PRO A 107 -13.34 2.36 -10.21
N LYS A 108 -12.25 1.64 -9.91
CA LYS A 108 -12.21 0.47 -9.04
C LYS A 108 -11.20 0.66 -7.93
N TRP A 109 -11.44 0.02 -6.79
CA TRP A 109 -10.39 -0.11 -5.79
C TRP A 109 -9.21 -0.86 -6.41
N MET A 110 -8.02 -0.27 -6.30
CA MET A 110 -6.76 -0.93 -6.58
C MET A 110 -6.02 -1.10 -5.27
N GLN A 111 -5.58 -2.33 -5.00
CA GLN A 111 -4.89 -2.70 -3.76
C GLN A 111 -3.54 -3.33 -4.04
N GLY A 112 -2.58 -2.99 -3.20
CA GLY A 112 -1.24 -3.57 -3.15
C GLY A 112 -0.35 -2.81 -2.19
N TYR A 113 0.92 -3.20 -2.08
CA TYR A 113 1.96 -2.47 -1.34
C TYR A 113 3.31 -2.61 -2.04
N SER A 114 4.36 -1.99 -1.47
CA SER A 114 5.69 -1.99 -2.07
C SER A 114 5.71 -1.24 -3.41
N ASP A 115 6.19 -1.82 -4.51
CA ASP A 115 6.26 -1.23 -5.84
C ASP A 115 4.88 -0.73 -6.35
N ASN A 116 3.79 -1.34 -5.86
CA ASN A 116 2.44 -0.88 -6.18
C ASN A 116 2.15 0.58 -5.73
N THR A 117 2.99 1.16 -4.89
CA THR A 117 2.97 2.60 -4.57
C THR A 117 2.90 3.45 -5.84
N SER A 118 3.59 3.04 -6.90
CA SER A 118 3.66 3.73 -8.19
C SER A 118 2.28 4.02 -8.76
N PHE A 119 1.51 2.97 -8.99
CA PHE A 119 0.16 3.10 -9.56
C PHE A 119 -0.82 3.70 -8.55
N LEU A 120 -0.79 3.22 -7.30
CA LEU A 120 -1.75 3.63 -6.27
C LEU A 120 -1.68 5.15 -6.03
N LEU A 121 -0.48 5.70 -5.86
CA LEU A 121 -0.33 7.12 -5.57
C LEU A 121 -0.66 7.99 -6.78
N LYS A 122 -0.22 7.61 -7.99
CA LYS A 122 -0.56 8.33 -9.23
C LYS A 122 -2.07 8.31 -9.48
N TYR A 123 -2.72 7.17 -9.31
CA TYR A 123 -4.17 7.03 -9.48
C TYR A 123 -4.95 7.90 -8.48
N THR A 124 -4.42 8.03 -7.26
CA THR A 124 -5.02 8.91 -6.24
C THR A 124 -4.80 10.39 -6.53
N VAL A 125 -3.56 10.79 -6.79
CA VAL A 125 -3.19 12.21 -6.89
C VAL A 125 -3.64 12.83 -8.20
N GLU A 126 -3.46 12.15 -9.34
CA GLU A 126 -3.73 12.70 -10.67
C GLU A 126 -5.12 12.32 -11.22
N HIS A 127 -5.67 11.16 -10.83
CA HIS A 127 -6.96 10.68 -11.35
C HIS A 127 -8.08 10.69 -10.30
N ASP A 128 -7.79 11.17 -9.07
CA ASP A 128 -8.79 11.45 -8.05
C ASP A 128 -9.57 10.24 -7.53
N VAL A 129 -8.95 9.06 -7.51
CA VAL A 129 -9.56 7.82 -7.05
C VAL A 129 -8.84 7.32 -5.79
N ALA A 130 -9.59 7.01 -4.75
CA ALA A 130 -9.03 6.42 -3.54
C ALA A 130 -8.47 5.02 -3.81
N THR A 131 -7.29 4.71 -3.22
CA THR A 131 -6.60 3.44 -3.39
C THR A 131 -6.22 2.82 -2.05
N VAL A 132 -5.96 1.50 -2.05
CA VAL A 132 -5.69 0.73 -0.83
C VAL A 132 -4.23 0.30 -0.78
N TYR A 133 -3.50 0.77 0.21
CA TYR A 133 -2.17 0.31 0.54
C TYR A 133 -2.27 -0.76 1.64
N CYS A 134 -2.29 -2.02 1.23
CA CYS A 134 -2.40 -3.19 2.10
C CYS A 134 -1.78 -4.41 1.41
N GLY A 135 -2.00 -5.61 1.94
CA GLY A 135 -1.43 -6.85 1.41
C GLY A 135 -1.67 -7.07 -0.08
N ASN A 136 -0.75 -7.78 -0.73
CA ASN A 136 -0.94 -8.31 -2.07
C ASN A 136 -1.77 -9.60 -2.04
N PHE A 137 -2.20 -10.08 -3.21
CA PHE A 137 -3.12 -11.22 -3.31
C PHE A 137 -2.69 -12.48 -2.54
N GLY A 138 -1.38 -12.75 -2.48
CA GLY A 138 -0.82 -13.88 -1.74
C GLY A 138 -1.15 -13.88 -0.24
N ASP A 139 -1.44 -12.73 0.37
CA ASP A 139 -1.77 -12.66 1.79
C ASP A 139 -3.09 -13.35 2.12
N PHE A 140 -4.07 -13.35 1.21
CA PHE A 140 -5.32 -14.13 1.33
C PHE A 140 -5.09 -15.65 1.29
N GLY A 141 -3.90 -16.12 0.92
CA GLY A 141 -3.57 -17.53 0.79
C GLY A 141 -3.06 -18.21 2.06
N MET A 142 -3.03 -17.54 3.21
CA MET A 142 -2.69 -18.17 4.50
C MET A 142 -3.66 -19.28 4.84
N ASP A 143 -3.17 -20.38 5.43
CA ASP A 143 -4.03 -21.48 5.89
C ASP A 143 -4.97 -21.03 6.99
N VAL A 144 -4.44 -20.31 7.98
CA VAL A 144 -5.23 -19.61 9.00
C VAL A 144 -5.05 -18.11 8.79
N TRP A 145 -6.14 -17.42 8.45
CA TRP A 145 -6.10 -15.98 8.29
C TRP A 145 -5.78 -15.28 9.61
N HIS A 146 -4.79 -14.43 9.59
CA HIS A 146 -4.55 -13.47 10.66
C HIS A 146 -5.68 -12.44 10.71
N ARG A 147 -5.86 -11.75 11.84
CA ARG A 147 -6.85 -10.66 12.00
C ARG A 147 -6.75 -9.61 10.88
N SER A 148 -5.55 -9.24 10.47
CA SER A 148 -5.33 -8.24 9.42
C SER A 148 -5.96 -8.64 8.08
N ILE A 149 -6.00 -9.93 7.74
CA ILE A 149 -6.60 -10.40 6.48
C ILE A 149 -8.12 -10.33 6.53
N TYR A 150 -8.72 -10.57 7.69
CA TYR A 150 -10.16 -10.34 7.88
C TYR A 150 -10.49 -8.84 7.82
N GLU A 151 -9.67 -7.98 8.42
CA GLU A 151 -9.84 -6.52 8.39
C GLU A 151 -9.67 -5.97 6.98
N ASP A 152 -8.70 -6.49 6.21
CA ASP A 152 -8.52 -6.17 4.79
C ASP A 152 -9.79 -6.51 3.98
N LEU A 153 -10.28 -7.75 4.07
CA LEU A 153 -11.50 -8.14 3.40
C LEU A 153 -12.71 -7.30 3.86
N PHE A 154 -12.83 -7.02 5.16
CA PHE A 154 -13.91 -6.18 5.70
C PHE A 154 -13.85 -4.75 5.19
N PHE A 155 -12.64 -4.21 4.95
CA PHE A 155 -12.50 -2.93 4.27
C PHE A 155 -13.01 -3.01 2.83
N LEU A 156 -12.59 -4.00 2.07
CA LEU A 156 -13.01 -4.20 0.69
C LEU A 156 -14.53 -4.42 0.55
N GLU A 157 -15.19 -4.92 1.61
CA GLU A 157 -16.65 -5.03 1.73
C GLU A 157 -17.33 -3.73 2.22
N GLY A 158 -16.58 -2.68 2.56
CA GLY A 158 -17.11 -1.43 3.12
C GLY A 158 -17.61 -1.55 4.57
N ARG A 159 -17.20 -2.56 5.28
CA ARG A 159 -17.62 -2.87 6.67
C ARG A 159 -16.63 -2.40 7.73
N LEU A 160 -15.35 -2.25 7.37
CA LEU A 160 -14.32 -1.79 8.29
C LEU A 160 -14.40 -0.27 8.43
N LYS A 161 -14.61 0.20 9.65
CA LYS A 161 -14.65 1.65 9.97
C LYS A 161 -13.52 2.07 10.87
N GLU A 162 -13.01 1.14 11.65
CA GLU A 162 -11.99 1.34 12.66
C GLU A 162 -11.06 0.13 12.70
N GLN A 163 -9.78 0.40 12.89
CA GLN A 163 -8.73 -0.60 13.10
C GLN A 163 -7.95 -0.26 14.35
N ILE A 164 -7.49 -1.29 15.06
CA ILE A 164 -6.61 -1.14 16.21
C ILE A 164 -5.28 -1.81 15.87
N SER A 165 -4.17 -1.19 16.19
CA SER A 165 -2.82 -1.71 15.99
C SER A 165 -2.66 -3.15 16.51
N PHE A 166 -1.73 -3.89 15.93
CA PHE A 166 -1.44 -5.26 16.33
C PHE A 166 -0.52 -5.29 17.55
N LYS A 167 -0.58 -6.36 18.34
CA LYS A 167 0.27 -6.51 19.52
C LYS A 167 1.69 -6.91 19.21
N HIS A 168 1.88 -7.62 18.10
CA HIS A 168 3.16 -8.15 17.65
C HIS A 168 3.29 -8.01 16.14
N HIS A 169 4.52 -8.11 15.67
CA HIS A 169 4.88 -8.09 14.26
C HIS A 169 6.05 -9.02 13.96
N GLU A 170 6.24 -9.34 12.68
CA GLU A 170 7.40 -10.07 12.19
C GLU A 170 8.67 -9.20 12.31
N ALA A 171 9.77 -9.78 12.81
CA ALA A 171 11.06 -9.09 12.87
C ALA A 171 11.66 -8.84 11.47
N GLY A 172 11.29 -9.66 10.50
CA GLY A 172 11.73 -9.60 9.11
C GLY A 172 11.02 -10.65 8.25
N PHE A 173 11.61 -10.98 7.11
CA PHE A 173 11.08 -12.05 6.28
C PHE A 173 11.36 -13.43 6.88
N HIS A 174 10.37 -14.31 6.76
CA HIS A 174 10.47 -15.71 7.14
C HIS A 174 10.35 -16.62 5.93
N ASP A 175 11.10 -17.73 5.94
CA ASP A 175 10.94 -18.79 4.96
C ASP A 175 9.55 -19.43 5.10
N ARG A 176 8.81 -19.50 4.01
CA ARG A 176 7.48 -20.12 3.94
C ARG A 176 7.61 -21.51 3.31
N ILE A 177 7.85 -22.51 4.13
CA ILE A 177 8.14 -23.89 3.71
C ILE A 177 6.95 -24.55 3.00
N THR A 178 5.74 -24.33 3.53
CA THR A 178 4.51 -24.88 2.96
C THR A 178 3.83 -23.92 1.99
N GLN A 179 4.26 -22.65 1.96
CA GLN A 179 3.66 -21.48 1.31
C GLN A 179 2.33 -21.02 1.98
N LEU A 180 1.84 -21.72 2.99
CA LEU A 180 0.55 -21.44 3.63
C LEU A 180 0.68 -20.84 5.04
N GLU A 181 1.90 -20.64 5.53
CA GLU A 181 2.15 -20.06 6.84
C GLU A 181 1.53 -18.66 6.97
N GLY A 182 1.02 -18.38 8.17
CA GLY A 182 0.58 -17.05 8.57
C GLY A 182 1.74 -16.13 8.91
N PHE A 183 1.44 -14.99 9.51
CA PHE A 183 2.44 -14.09 10.07
C PHE A 183 2.96 -14.60 11.42
N TYR A 184 4.21 -14.26 11.72
CA TYR A 184 4.88 -14.61 12.97
C TYR A 184 4.80 -13.45 13.96
N ASP A 185 4.60 -13.78 15.22
CA ASP A 185 4.52 -12.81 16.33
C ASP A 185 5.89 -12.69 17.01
N ASP A 186 6.92 -12.18 16.32
CA ASP A 186 8.30 -12.17 16.80
C ASP A 186 8.58 -11.07 17.81
N GLU A 187 8.12 -9.87 17.55
CA GLU A 187 8.43 -8.67 18.33
C GLU A 187 7.15 -7.91 18.74
N PRO A 188 7.13 -7.27 19.91
CA PRO A 188 6.01 -6.44 20.32
C PRO A 188 5.92 -5.18 19.45
N THR A 189 4.70 -4.83 19.05
CA THR A 189 4.41 -3.60 18.33
C THR A 189 4.20 -2.45 19.31
N VAL A 190 4.88 -1.32 19.06
CA VAL A 190 4.68 -0.08 19.80
C VAL A 190 4.63 1.07 18.79
N TRP A 191 3.54 1.81 18.80
CA TRP A 191 3.42 3.06 18.06
C TRP A 191 3.94 4.22 18.92
N GLU A 192 5.00 4.85 18.48
CA GLU A 192 5.67 5.91 19.23
C GLU A 192 5.50 7.25 18.52
N SER A 193 5.04 8.26 19.25
CA SER A 193 4.91 9.64 18.77
C SER A 193 6.03 10.51 19.33
N SER A 194 6.57 11.42 18.52
CA SER A 194 7.55 12.42 18.93
C SER A 194 7.03 13.42 19.97
N VAL A 195 5.71 13.49 20.14
CA VAL A 195 5.04 14.45 21.06
C VAL A 195 4.25 13.78 22.19
N GLY A 196 4.41 12.46 22.38
CA GLY A 196 3.61 11.67 23.33
C GLY A 196 2.25 11.25 22.73
N ASP A 197 1.26 11.02 23.60
CA ASP A 197 -0.09 10.67 23.14
C ASP A 197 -0.67 11.79 22.26
N VAL A 198 -1.25 11.43 21.12
CA VAL A 198 -1.71 12.41 20.13
C VAL A 198 -2.82 11.87 19.26
N THR A 199 -3.77 12.72 18.91
CA THR A 199 -4.74 12.48 17.85
C THR A 199 -4.33 13.27 16.61
N LEU A 200 -4.05 12.56 15.52
CA LEU A 200 -3.62 13.13 14.24
C LEU A 200 -4.74 12.96 13.21
N LYS A 201 -5.12 14.07 12.55
CA LYS A 201 -6.19 14.11 11.55
C LYS A 201 -5.71 14.71 10.25
N GLY A 202 -6.11 14.10 9.14
CA GLY A 202 -5.78 14.60 7.79
C GLY A 202 -6.19 13.64 6.70
N ARG A 203 -5.91 14.02 5.48
CA ARG A 203 -6.07 13.15 4.32
C ARG A 203 -4.81 12.31 4.13
N LEU A 204 -4.94 11.02 3.88
CA LEU A 204 -3.79 10.13 3.74
C LEU A 204 -3.19 10.20 2.33
N LEU A 205 -1.88 10.31 2.27
CA LEU A 205 -1.05 10.00 1.10
C LEU A 205 0.20 9.26 1.57
N GLY A 206 0.69 8.33 0.76
CA GLY A 206 1.94 7.65 1.08
C GLY A 206 2.13 6.33 0.37
N GLY A 207 3.08 5.54 0.91
CA GLY A 207 3.50 4.25 0.39
C GLY A 207 4.95 3.90 0.74
N CYS A 208 5.58 3.10 -0.11
CA CYS A 208 6.98 2.70 0.01
C CYS A 208 7.91 3.85 -0.35
N MET A 209 8.82 4.22 0.56
CA MET A 209 9.78 5.32 0.38
C MET A 209 10.72 5.08 -0.80
N ASP A 210 11.11 3.83 -1.03
CA ASP A 210 11.95 3.41 -2.15
C ASP A 210 11.32 3.82 -3.48
N ILE A 211 10.01 3.73 -3.58
CA ILE A 211 9.23 4.10 -4.77
C ILE A 211 8.89 5.60 -4.75
N LEU A 212 8.52 6.17 -3.60
CA LEU A 212 8.28 7.62 -3.49
C LEU A 212 9.49 8.43 -3.94
N ALA A 213 10.71 7.94 -3.68
CA ALA A 213 11.95 8.57 -4.13
C ALA A 213 12.06 8.71 -5.66
N MET A 214 11.46 7.80 -6.42
CA MET A 214 11.43 7.85 -7.89
C MET A 214 10.52 8.98 -8.39
N PHE A 215 9.40 9.23 -7.69
CA PHE A 215 8.41 10.25 -8.06
C PHE A 215 8.69 11.63 -7.49
N ALA A 216 9.58 11.73 -6.52
CA ALA A 216 9.93 13.01 -5.90
C ALA A 216 10.93 13.85 -6.73
N GLY A 217 11.47 13.30 -7.83
CA GLY A 217 12.47 13.92 -8.70
C GLY A 217 11.93 14.97 -9.67
N GLU A 218 12.59 15.09 -10.85
CA GLU A 218 12.27 16.11 -11.88
C GLU A 218 10.87 15.94 -12.48
N ASP A 219 10.44 14.68 -12.69
CA ASP A 219 9.09 14.33 -13.16
C ASP A 219 8.15 14.10 -11.98
N SER A 220 8.18 15.00 -11.02
CA SER A 220 7.43 14.88 -9.77
C SER A 220 5.93 14.76 -9.99
N LEU A 221 5.31 13.86 -9.21
CA LEU A 221 3.86 13.76 -9.11
C LEU A 221 3.27 15.11 -8.65
N ASP A 222 2.19 15.57 -9.29
CA ASP A 222 1.62 16.89 -9.04
C ASP A 222 0.77 16.94 -7.75
N VAL A 223 1.45 16.82 -6.62
CA VAL A 223 0.84 16.91 -5.29
C VAL A 223 0.29 18.32 -5.00
N ARG A 224 0.84 19.37 -5.64
CA ARG A 224 0.32 20.73 -5.47
C ARG A 224 -1.09 20.88 -6.00
N SER A 225 -1.36 20.38 -7.20
CA SER A 225 -2.74 20.35 -7.74
C SER A 225 -3.69 19.55 -6.86
N PHE A 226 -3.22 18.48 -6.22
CA PHE A 226 -4.00 17.75 -5.23
C PHE A 226 -4.35 18.64 -4.02
N TYR A 227 -3.41 19.43 -3.49
CA TYR A 227 -3.67 20.37 -2.40
C TYR A 227 -4.62 21.50 -2.78
N GLU A 228 -4.58 21.96 -4.03
CA GLU A 228 -5.53 22.96 -4.52
C GLU A 228 -6.97 22.42 -4.55
N LYS A 229 -7.10 21.14 -4.88
CA LYS A 229 -8.40 20.46 -4.96
C LYS A 229 -8.97 20.10 -3.59
N TYR A 230 -8.10 19.67 -2.67
CA TYR A 230 -8.47 19.22 -1.33
C TYR A 230 -7.91 20.15 -0.26
N PRO A 231 -8.77 20.90 0.45
CA PRO A 231 -8.30 21.87 1.45
C PRO A 231 -7.85 21.22 2.77
N ASP A 232 -8.00 19.91 2.93
CA ASP A 232 -7.57 19.18 4.12
C ASP A 232 -6.04 19.14 4.20
N ASP A 233 -5.50 19.14 5.42
CA ASP A 233 -4.09 18.85 5.63
C ASP A 233 -3.81 17.37 5.39
N VAL A 234 -2.56 17.03 5.04
CA VAL A 234 -2.18 15.68 4.66
C VAL A 234 -1.34 15.03 5.75
N ILE A 235 -1.66 13.78 6.05
CA ILE A 235 -0.82 12.87 6.80
C ILE A 235 -0.05 12.02 5.77
N TRP A 236 1.27 12.16 5.76
CA TRP A 236 2.12 11.28 4.95
C TRP A 236 2.46 10.02 5.73
N TYR A 237 2.02 8.84 5.24
CA TYR A 237 2.50 7.57 5.76
C TYR A 237 3.56 6.99 4.83
N MET A 238 4.61 6.42 5.41
CA MET A 238 5.77 5.95 4.67
C MET A 238 6.34 4.70 5.32
N GLU A 239 6.85 3.79 4.53
CA GLU A 239 7.61 2.64 4.99
C GLU A 239 8.78 2.39 4.05
N THR A 240 9.84 1.74 4.50
CA THR A 240 11.02 1.47 3.67
C THR A 240 11.37 0.00 3.63
N PHE A 241 11.76 -0.44 2.43
CA PHE A 241 12.26 -1.78 2.20
C PHE A 241 13.79 -1.83 2.31
N ASP A 242 14.50 -1.01 1.52
CA ASP A 242 15.96 -1.07 1.37
C ASP A 242 16.55 0.31 1.07
N MET A 243 16.48 1.23 2.05
CA MET A 243 17.07 2.56 1.91
C MET A 243 18.20 2.77 2.92
N ASN A 244 19.10 3.68 2.58
CA ASN A 244 20.14 4.18 3.48
C ASN A 244 19.93 5.67 3.80
N ASP A 245 20.77 6.22 4.70
CA ASP A 245 20.70 7.62 5.14
C ASP A 245 20.72 8.62 3.98
N GLU A 246 21.57 8.41 2.98
CA GLU A 246 21.73 9.33 1.86
C GLU A 246 20.48 9.37 0.98
N SER A 247 19.95 8.21 0.62
CA SER A 247 18.74 8.09 -0.20
C SER A 247 17.51 8.67 0.50
N ILE A 248 17.37 8.45 1.82
CA ILE A 248 16.29 9.05 2.62
C ILE A 248 16.40 10.58 2.64
N ARG A 249 17.60 11.14 2.90
CA ARG A 249 17.80 12.59 2.89
C ARG A 249 17.52 13.20 1.53
N LYS A 250 17.97 12.54 0.45
CA LYS A 250 17.71 12.97 -0.92
C LYS A 250 16.22 12.98 -1.21
N MET A 251 15.51 11.90 -0.93
CA MET A 251 14.06 11.78 -1.15
C MET A 251 13.31 12.91 -0.46
N PHE A 252 13.52 13.12 0.86
CA PHE A 252 12.83 14.20 1.59
C PHE A 252 13.17 15.58 1.05
N SER A 253 14.43 15.82 0.64
CA SER A 253 14.82 17.08 0.01
C SER A 253 14.10 17.33 -1.30
N ASP A 254 13.92 16.29 -2.12
CA ASP A 254 13.24 16.41 -3.41
C ASP A 254 11.71 16.55 -3.22
N MET A 255 11.10 15.81 -2.31
CA MET A 255 9.68 15.98 -1.94
C MET A 255 9.41 17.42 -1.43
N GLU A 256 10.29 17.97 -0.60
CA GLU A 256 10.17 19.34 -0.09
C GLU A 256 10.24 20.37 -1.23
N LYS A 257 11.23 20.27 -2.13
CA LYS A 257 11.39 21.18 -3.28
C LYS A 257 10.16 21.17 -4.18
N ASN A 258 9.51 20.01 -4.32
CA ASN A 258 8.31 19.83 -5.13
C ASN A 258 7.01 20.13 -4.38
N GLY A 259 7.10 20.63 -3.14
CA GLY A 259 5.96 21.11 -2.37
C GLY A 259 5.10 20.03 -1.72
N TRP A 260 5.60 18.78 -1.63
CA TRP A 260 4.82 17.67 -1.09
C TRP A 260 4.45 17.86 0.39
N PHE A 261 5.17 18.70 1.13
CA PHE A 261 4.93 18.93 2.55
C PHE A 261 4.30 20.31 2.86
N GLU A 262 3.82 21.03 1.84
CA GLU A 262 3.22 22.38 2.03
C GLU A 262 2.03 22.38 2.98
N ARG A 263 1.31 21.24 3.09
CA ARG A 263 0.12 21.09 3.93
C ARG A 263 0.18 19.83 4.79
N VAL A 264 1.35 19.50 5.30
CA VAL A 264 1.51 18.34 6.17
C VAL A 264 0.99 18.59 7.57
N SER A 265 0.18 17.66 8.12
CA SER A 265 -0.26 17.67 9.52
C SER A 265 0.47 16.65 10.39
N GLY A 266 1.20 15.71 9.79
CA GLY A 266 2.00 14.72 10.49
C GLY A 266 2.55 13.65 9.55
N PHE A 267 3.47 12.87 10.10
CA PHE A 267 4.10 11.76 9.40
C PHE A 267 3.94 10.48 10.20
N VAL A 268 3.62 9.37 9.51
CA VAL A 268 3.46 8.04 10.08
C VAL A 268 4.43 7.10 9.38
N PHE A 269 5.37 6.51 10.12
CA PHE A 269 6.41 5.64 9.60
C PHE A 269 6.21 4.20 10.03
N GLY A 270 6.18 3.30 9.03
CA GLY A 270 6.31 1.87 9.25
C GLY A 270 7.69 1.47 9.78
N ARG A 271 7.82 0.20 10.09
CA ARG A 271 9.08 -0.39 10.56
C ARG A 271 9.98 -0.65 9.36
N GLU A 272 11.23 -0.18 9.46
CA GLU A 272 12.27 -0.42 8.45
C GLU A 272 12.62 -1.92 8.36
N LEU A 273 12.93 -2.42 7.16
CA LEU A 273 13.30 -3.82 6.95
C LEU A 273 14.81 -3.97 6.71
N PHE A 274 15.33 -3.56 5.57
CA PHE A 274 16.75 -3.69 5.19
C PHE A 274 17.49 -2.35 5.23
N TYR A 275 17.12 -1.49 6.18
CA TYR A 275 17.75 -0.19 6.32
C TYR A 275 19.25 -0.31 6.65
N GLU A 276 20.07 0.45 5.93
CA GLU A 276 21.50 0.57 6.16
C GLU A 276 21.88 2.01 6.54
N GLY A 277 22.23 2.25 7.81
CA GLY A 277 22.59 3.59 8.25
C GLY A 277 22.86 3.73 9.74
N GLU A 278 23.04 4.98 10.20
CA GLU A 278 23.36 5.33 11.59
C GLU A 278 22.12 5.32 12.52
N GLY A 279 20.92 5.17 11.97
CA GLY A 279 19.67 5.09 12.72
C GLY A 279 18.49 5.71 11.97
N TYR A 280 17.56 4.86 11.51
CA TYR A 280 16.40 5.24 10.73
C TYR A 280 15.62 6.42 11.33
N ARG A 281 15.24 6.30 12.62
CA ARG A 281 14.52 7.38 13.33
C ARG A 281 15.30 8.68 13.36
N LYS A 282 16.62 8.59 13.54
CA LYS A 282 17.47 9.77 13.60
C LYS A 282 17.48 10.51 12.27
N VAL A 283 17.71 9.82 11.15
CA VAL A 283 17.76 10.47 9.83
C VAL A 283 16.42 11.08 9.45
N VAL A 284 15.31 10.38 9.72
CA VAL A 284 13.95 10.89 9.50
C VAL A 284 13.68 12.14 10.32
N THR A 285 13.99 12.10 11.63
CA THR A 285 13.81 13.26 12.53
C THR A 285 14.66 14.44 12.11
N ASP A 286 15.93 14.23 11.75
CA ASP A 286 16.82 15.29 11.26
C ASP A 286 16.25 16.00 10.02
N CYS A 287 15.55 15.28 9.13
CA CYS A 287 14.97 15.85 7.92
C CYS A 287 13.65 16.60 8.17
N LEU A 288 12.81 16.08 9.08
CA LEU A 288 11.40 16.48 9.15
C LEU A 288 11.02 17.29 10.40
N SER A 289 11.85 17.35 11.45
CA SER A 289 11.56 18.11 12.68
C SER A 289 11.28 19.61 12.45
N LYS A 290 11.76 20.16 11.35
CA LYS A 290 11.51 21.57 10.95
C LYS A 290 10.04 21.89 10.63
N TYR A 291 9.21 20.88 10.39
CA TYR A 291 7.79 21.09 10.10
C TYR A 291 6.93 21.27 11.35
N ASP A 292 7.48 20.99 12.53
CA ASP A 292 6.82 21.13 13.83
C ASP A 292 5.47 20.39 13.91
N VAL A 293 5.43 19.18 13.31
CA VAL A 293 4.27 18.27 13.31
C VAL A 293 4.65 16.92 13.92
N PRO A 294 3.68 16.13 14.40
CA PRO A 294 3.98 14.82 14.98
C PRO A 294 4.66 13.87 13.98
N LEU A 295 5.72 13.20 14.44
CA LEU A 295 6.38 12.09 13.78
C LEU A 295 6.01 10.81 14.54
N ILE A 296 5.34 9.88 13.88
CA ILE A 296 4.87 8.62 14.44
C ILE A 296 5.73 7.50 13.87
N PHE A 297 6.24 6.61 14.71
CA PHE A 297 7.08 5.48 14.32
C PHE A 297 6.50 4.16 14.78
N GLY A 298 6.89 3.05 14.12
CA GLY A 298 6.48 1.70 14.47
C GLY A 298 5.08 1.33 13.98
N ALA A 299 4.55 2.07 13.01
CA ALA A 299 3.23 1.82 12.45
C ALA A 299 3.14 0.45 11.76
N ASP A 300 1.95 -0.15 11.82
CA ASP A 300 1.61 -1.41 11.18
C ASP A 300 1.37 -1.22 9.66
N VAL A 301 2.39 -0.75 8.96
CA VAL A 301 2.38 -0.53 7.51
C VAL A 301 3.73 -0.94 6.92
N GLY A 302 3.72 -1.56 5.75
CA GLY A 302 4.92 -1.93 4.99
C GLY A 302 5.30 -3.41 5.07
N HIS A 303 6.60 -3.71 4.97
CA HIS A 303 7.11 -5.05 4.73
C HIS A 303 7.17 -5.95 5.97
N LYS A 304 7.20 -5.39 7.18
CA LYS A 304 7.09 -6.16 8.43
C LYS A 304 5.61 -6.34 8.80
N ALA A 305 5.09 -7.51 8.50
CA ALA A 305 3.70 -7.85 8.76
C ALA A 305 3.40 -8.03 10.27
N PRO A 306 2.12 -7.95 10.71
CA PRO A 306 0.91 -7.71 9.93
C PRO A 306 0.74 -6.24 9.54
N ARG A 307 -0.18 -5.96 8.60
CA ARG A 307 -0.48 -4.62 8.09
C ARG A 307 -1.89 -4.20 8.43
N MET A 308 -2.06 -2.96 8.84
CA MET A 308 -3.35 -2.27 8.80
C MET A 308 -3.64 -1.84 7.36
N VAL A 309 -4.90 -1.64 7.05
CA VAL A 309 -5.32 -1.08 5.75
C VAL A 309 -5.07 0.42 5.77
N PHE A 310 -4.28 0.95 4.85
CA PHE A 310 -4.09 2.38 4.63
C PHE A 310 -4.75 2.78 3.31
N VAL A 311 -5.42 3.93 3.29
CA VAL A 311 -6.24 4.33 2.13
C VAL A 311 -5.81 5.70 1.63
N ASN A 312 -5.15 5.73 0.49
CA ASN A 312 -4.74 7.00 -0.12
C ASN A 312 -5.97 7.83 -0.52
N GLY A 313 -5.87 9.11 -0.30
CA GLY A 313 -6.87 10.10 -0.73
C GLY A 313 -8.04 10.29 0.23
N VAL A 314 -8.24 9.45 1.25
CA VAL A 314 -9.34 9.59 2.21
C VAL A 314 -8.91 10.31 3.49
N LYS A 315 -9.87 10.87 4.22
CA LYS A 315 -9.62 11.44 5.54
C LYS A 315 -9.48 10.34 6.58
N ALA A 316 -8.48 10.48 7.44
CA ALA A 316 -8.21 9.55 8.51
C ALA A 316 -7.94 10.27 9.84
N GLU A 317 -8.21 9.56 10.91
CA GLU A 317 -7.88 9.96 12.27
C GLU A 317 -7.08 8.82 12.91
N PHE A 318 -5.85 9.13 13.35
CA PHE A 318 -5.02 8.27 14.17
C PHE A 318 -5.10 8.75 15.60
N ASP A 319 -5.59 7.91 16.50
CA ASP A 319 -5.56 8.15 17.93
C ASP A 319 -4.48 7.25 18.55
N ILE A 320 -3.36 7.87 18.92
CA ILE A 320 -2.18 7.18 19.47
C ILE A 320 -2.16 7.41 20.97
N TRP A 321 -2.31 6.32 21.73
CA TRP A 321 -2.36 6.32 23.17
C TRP A 321 -1.62 5.12 23.74
N ASP A 322 -0.73 5.33 24.69
CA ASP A 322 -0.01 4.27 25.42
C ASP A 322 0.62 3.21 24.48
N GLY A 323 1.24 3.66 23.40
CA GLY A 323 1.92 2.79 22.43
C GLY A 323 1.01 1.99 21.49
N THR A 324 -0.30 2.26 21.51
CA THR A 324 -1.27 1.69 20.59
C THR A 324 -1.85 2.75 19.67
N CYS A 325 -2.42 2.32 18.56
CA CYS A 325 -3.10 3.21 17.62
C CYS A 325 -4.49 2.69 17.31
N THR A 326 -5.47 3.60 17.31
CA THR A 326 -6.77 3.40 16.67
C THR A 326 -6.82 4.26 15.41
N LEU A 327 -7.11 3.64 14.26
CA LEU A 327 -7.24 4.30 12.96
C LEU A 327 -8.69 4.25 12.48
N THR A 328 -9.27 5.41 12.19
CA THR A 328 -10.62 5.53 11.62
C THR A 328 -10.60 6.28 10.30
N TYR A 329 -11.56 5.99 9.42
CA TYR A 329 -11.71 6.63 8.11
C TYR A 329 -13.03 7.35 7.96
N THR A 330 -13.00 8.44 7.21
CA THR A 330 -14.18 9.09 6.65
C THR A 330 -14.16 8.89 5.13
N LEU A 331 -15.05 8.04 4.65
CA LEU A 331 -15.21 7.69 3.25
C LEU A 331 -16.40 8.48 2.66
N ASP A 332 -16.18 9.75 2.35
CA ASP A 332 -17.18 10.70 1.83
C ASP A 332 -16.66 11.51 0.62
#